data_56171600003647da07f4cfedccf34c50
#
_entry.id   56171600003647da07f4cfedccf34c50
#
_cell.length_a   1.000
_cell.length_b   1.000
_cell.length_c   1.000
_cell.angle_alpha   90.00
_cell.angle_beta   90.00
_cell.angle_gamma   90.00
#
_symmetry.space_group_name_H-M   'P 1'
#
loop_
_entity.id
_entity.type
_entity.pdbx_description
1 polymer ?
#
loop_
_entity_poly.entity_id
_entity_poly.type
_entity_poly.pdbx_seq_one_letter_code
_entity_poly.pdbx_strand_id
1 'polypeptide(L)' 'MTNSVFEFQFNNARTKRLSLTIEPWGDVSRIEPGQSLRLRVEGPLSDDPTQRLIVQVESDDNASVWGWSNSSITIVTG' A
#
# COMPACT_ATOMS: atom_id res chain seq x y z
N MET A 1 -20.70 -8.31 -9.93
CA MET A 1 -19.84 -7.39 -9.15
C MET A 1 -18.54 -7.17 -9.90
N THR A 2 -18.12 -5.93 -10.03
CA THR A 2 -16.97 -5.57 -10.84
C THR A 2 -15.77 -5.36 -9.92
N ASN A 3 -14.65 -6.00 -10.24
CA ASN A 3 -13.38 -5.73 -9.55
C ASN A 3 -12.75 -4.48 -10.15
N SER A 4 -12.14 -3.71 -9.28
CA SER A 4 -11.30 -2.59 -9.68
C SER A 4 -9.85 -2.97 -9.45
N VAL A 5 -9.00 -2.58 -10.40
CA VAL A 5 -7.55 -2.78 -10.31
C VAL A 5 -6.87 -1.46 -10.56
N PHE A 6 -5.96 -1.08 -9.68
CA PHE A 6 -5.11 0.08 -9.94
C PHE A 6 -3.74 -0.13 -9.31
N GLU A 7 -2.77 0.60 -9.81
CA GLU A 7 -1.41 0.58 -9.29
C GLU A 7 -1.05 1.98 -8.82
N PHE A 8 -0.24 2.02 -7.77
CA PHE A 8 0.33 3.28 -7.31
C PHE A 8 1.77 3.05 -6.88
N GLN A 9 2.54 4.12 -6.87
CA GLN A 9 3.94 4.07 -6.52
C GLN A 9 4.17 4.81 -5.21
N PHE A 10 4.90 4.17 -4.32
CA PHE A 10 5.27 4.75 -3.05
C PHE A 10 6.76 5.08 -3.10
N ASN A 11 7.11 6.37 -2.97
CA ASN A 11 8.49 6.82 -3.06
C ASN A 11 9.03 7.13 -1.68
N ASN A 12 10.23 6.65 -1.40
CA ASN A 12 10.95 7.09 -0.21
C ASN A 12 11.88 8.24 -0.59
N ALA A 13 11.39 9.46 -0.43
CA ALA A 13 12.16 10.67 -0.73
C ALA A 13 12.99 11.15 0.47
N ARG A 14 13.08 10.33 1.50
CA ARG A 14 13.80 10.65 2.73
C ARG A 14 15.24 10.19 2.62
N THR A 15 16.05 10.55 3.64
CA THR A 15 17.43 10.11 3.75
C THR A 15 17.59 8.86 4.59
N LYS A 16 16.48 8.32 5.10
CA LYS A 16 16.45 7.12 5.94
C LYS A 16 15.62 6.04 5.26
N ARG A 17 15.93 4.79 5.58
CA ARG A 17 15.10 3.65 5.17
C ARG A 17 13.69 3.79 5.73
N LEU A 18 12.71 3.40 4.94
CA LEU A 18 11.31 3.38 5.33
C LEU A 18 10.81 1.94 5.27
N SER A 19 10.15 1.50 6.33
CA SER A 19 9.45 0.21 6.33
C SER A 19 7.98 0.45 6.02
N LEU A 20 7.46 -0.26 5.04
CA LEU A 20 6.05 -0.20 4.66
C LEU A 20 5.42 -1.54 5.00
N THR A 21 4.42 -1.51 5.86
CA THR A 21 3.67 -2.70 6.23
C THR A 21 2.38 -2.76 5.42
N ILE A 22 2.16 -3.90 4.77
CA ILE A 22 0.95 -4.13 3.97
C ILE A 22 -0.03 -4.88 4.85
N GLU A 23 -1.12 -4.21 5.20
CA GLU A 23 -2.11 -4.72 6.12
C GLU A 23 -3.35 -5.23 5.36
N PRO A 24 -4.08 -6.21 5.87
CA PRO A 24 -3.97 -6.79 7.22
C PRO A 24 -2.97 -7.94 7.34
N TRP A 25 -2.22 -8.24 6.30
CA TRP A 25 -1.34 -9.43 6.29
C TRP A 25 -0.06 -9.23 7.10
N GLY A 26 0.33 -7.98 7.34
CA GLY A 26 1.53 -7.68 8.10
C GLY A 26 2.83 -7.86 7.34
N ASP A 27 2.76 -7.94 6.01
CA ASP A 27 3.96 -8.05 5.17
C ASP A 27 4.72 -6.74 5.18
N VAL A 28 6.01 -6.81 5.46
CA VAL A 28 6.85 -5.62 5.56
C VAL A 28 7.82 -5.56 4.39
N SER A 29 7.83 -4.42 3.71
CA SER A 29 8.80 -4.11 2.66
C SER A 29 9.65 -2.93 3.10
N ARG A 30 10.95 -3.02 2.90
CA ARG A 30 11.88 -1.93 3.22
C ARG A 30 12.22 -1.19 1.96
N ILE A 31 12.06 0.13 2.02
CA ILE A 31 12.32 1.02 0.89
C ILE A 31 13.51 1.90 1.26
N GLU A 32 14.63 1.70 0.57
CA GLU A 32 15.84 2.47 0.83
C GLU A 32 15.66 3.92 0.35
N PRO A 33 16.49 4.86 0.85
CA PRO A 33 16.42 6.24 0.40
C PRO A 33 16.52 6.35 -1.11
N GLY A 34 15.62 7.10 -1.72
CA GLY A 34 15.57 7.31 -3.16
C GLY A 34 14.93 6.18 -3.94
N GLN A 35 14.54 5.10 -3.29
CA GLN A 35 13.88 3.98 -3.95
C GLN A 35 12.37 4.12 -3.93
N SER A 36 11.73 3.36 -4.77
CA SER A 36 10.28 3.32 -4.90
C SER A 36 9.77 1.90 -4.84
N LEU A 37 8.54 1.76 -4.37
CA LEU A 37 7.81 0.50 -4.37
C LEU A 37 6.51 0.71 -5.14
N ARG A 38 6.21 -0.19 -6.07
CA ARG A 38 4.95 -0.15 -6.81
C ARG A 38 4.02 -1.22 -6.25
N LEU A 39 2.79 -0.83 -5.99
CA LEU A 39 1.78 -1.70 -5.42
C LEU A 39 0.59 -1.77 -6.36
N ARG A 40 0.02 -2.98 -6.47
CA ARG A 40 -1.24 -3.19 -7.19
C ARG A 40 -2.32 -3.51 -6.17
N VAL A 41 -3.44 -2.83 -6.27
CA VAL A 41 -4.60 -3.05 -5.41
C VAL A 41 -5.74 -3.53 -6.29
N GLU A 42 -6.35 -4.63 -5.89
CA GLU A 42 -7.44 -5.24 -6.65
C GLU A 42 -8.53 -5.69 -5.70
N GLY A 43 -9.77 -5.43 -6.04
CA GLY A 43 -10.89 -5.89 -5.23
C GLY A 43 -12.22 -5.38 -5.76
N PRO A 44 -13.30 -5.90 -5.20
CA PRO A 44 -14.63 -5.49 -5.60
C PRO A 44 -14.91 -4.05 -5.17
N LEU A 45 -15.53 -3.29 -6.05
CA LEU A 45 -16.05 -1.98 -5.71
C LEU A 45 -17.42 -2.11 -5.09
N SER A 46 -17.67 -1.26 -4.12
CA SER A 46 -18.95 -1.17 -3.44
C SER A 46 -19.38 0.29 -3.41
N ASP A 47 -20.67 0.52 -3.27
CA ASP A 47 -21.22 1.86 -3.08
C ASP A 47 -20.99 2.37 -1.65
N ASP A 48 -20.34 1.58 -0.80
CA ASP A 48 -20.06 1.95 0.57
C ASP A 48 -19.00 3.05 0.60
N PRO A 49 -19.34 4.27 1.05
CA PRO A 49 -18.37 5.37 1.06
C PRO A 49 -17.25 5.21 2.08
N THR A 50 -17.34 4.21 2.96
CA THR A 50 -16.28 3.93 3.92
C THR A 50 -15.17 3.06 3.33
N GLN A 51 -15.41 2.44 2.18
CA GLN A 51 -14.37 1.63 1.53
C GLN A 51 -13.34 2.53 0.86
N ARG A 52 -12.11 2.42 1.30
CA ARG A 52 -11.03 3.25 0.80
C ARG A 52 -9.67 2.62 1.06
N LEU A 53 -8.69 3.04 0.28
CA LEU A 53 -7.30 2.72 0.55
C LEU A 53 -6.77 3.75 1.54
N ILE A 54 -6.09 3.26 2.57
CA ILE A 54 -5.55 4.13 3.61
C ILE A 54 -4.03 3.92 3.67
N VAL A 55 -3.29 5.01 3.61
CA VAL A 55 -1.85 5.01 3.88
C VAL A 55 -1.65 5.80 5.16
N GLN A 56 -1.00 5.19 6.13
CA GLN A 56 -0.85 5.76 7.45
C GLN A 56 0.63 5.81 7.82
N VAL A 57 1.08 6.96 8.29
CA VAL A 57 2.44 7.10 8.81
C VAL A 57 2.39 6.79 10.30
N GLU A 58 3.10 5.73 10.69
CA GLU A 58 3.08 5.25 12.07
C GLU A 58 4.15 5.92 12.92
N SER A 59 5.32 6.14 12.32
CA SER A 59 6.48 6.73 13.01
C SER A 59 7.44 7.27 11.96
N ASP A 60 8.62 7.72 12.40
CA ASP A 60 9.63 8.31 11.52
C ASP A 60 10.06 7.41 10.37
N ASP A 61 10.07 6.10 10.58
CA ASP A 61 10.61 5.16 9.62
C ASP A 61 9.62 4.05 9.26
N ASN A 62 8.36 4.23 9.57
CA ASN A 62 7.37 3.17 9.45
C ASN A 62 6.05 3.73 8.97
N ALA A 63 5.51 3.12 7.91
CA ALA A 63 4.20 3.44 7.37
C ALA A 63 3.45 2.14 7.10
N SER A 64 2.14 2.23 7.01
CA SER A 64 1.32 1.08 6.66
C SER A 64 0.31 1.46 5.58
N VAL A 65 -0.11 0.47 4.81
CA VAL A 65 -1.12 0.63 3.79
C VAL A 65 -2.21 -0.43 4.03
N TRP A 66 -3.46 0.03 4.00
CA TRP A 66 -4.63 -0.80 4.22
C TRP A 66 -5.54 -0.71 3.01
N GLY A 67 -5.91 -1.86 2.45
CA GLY A 67 -6.93 -1.90 1.42
C GLY A 67 -8.33 -1.87 2.01
N TRP A 68 -9.32 -1.87 1.14
CA TRP A 68 -10.72 -1.99 1.57
C TRP A 68 -11.11 -3.47 1.70
N SER A 69 -12.31 -3.72 2.22
CA SER A 69 -12.80 -5.09 2.43
C SER A 69 -12.76 -5.90 1.15
N ASN A 70 -12.19 -7.10 1.23
CA ASN A 70 -12.06 -8.04 0.13
C ASN A 70 -11.09 -7.59 -0.98
N SER A 71 -10.32 -6.54 -0.73
CA SER A 71 -9.24 -6.17 -1.65
C SER A 71 -7.97 -6.96 -1.35
N SER A 72 -7.10 -7.04 -2.33
CA SER A 72 -5.75 -7.59 -2.16
C SER A 72 -4.73 -6.56 -2.62
N ILE A 73 -3.59 -6.56 -1.95
CA ILE A 73 -2.49 -5.66 -2.28
C ILE A 73 -1.27 -6.52 -2.57
N THR A 74 -0.69 -6.34 -3.74
CA THR A 74 0.51 -7.09 -4.14
C THR A 74 1.61 -6.13 -4.55
N ILE A 75 2.86 -6.55 -4.34
CA ILE A 75 4.01 -5.79 -4.78
C ILE A 75 4.26 -6.13 -6.24
N VAL A 76 4.35 -5.10 -7.07
CA VAL A 76 4.67 -5.26 -8.48
C VAL A 76 6.17 -5.13 -8.63
N THR A 77 6.80 -6.20 -9.09
CA THR A 77 8.24 -6.20 -9.37
C THR A 77 8.46 -6.00 -10.85
N GLY A 78 9.39 -5.14 -11.18
CA GLY A 78 9.64 -4.94 -12.61
C GLY A 78 10.48 -3.77 -12.91
#